data_050f74d32572608786f44282739caf92
#
_entry.id   050f74d32572608786f44282739caf92
#
_cell.length_a   1.000
_cell.length_b   1.000
_cell.length_c   1.000
_cell.angle_alpha   90.00
_cell.angle_beta   90.00
_cell.angle_gamma   90.00
#
_symmetry.space_group_name_H-M   'P 1'
#
loop_
_entity.id
_entity.type
_entity.pdbx_description
1 polymer ?
#
loop_
_entity_poly.entity_id
_entity_poly.type
_entity_poly.pdbx_seq_one_letter_code
_entity_poly.pdbx_strand_id
1 'polypeptide(L)'
;MDIPVARVPSGRVRERTPHVGAAIVGQAGAYAVLLGAAISTVGISWDVEWHRDVGPDTFFTLPHLVLYSGSALAGIASLAMVLLSTSMQRAGRPVPPWMGGTPVRVFGGIFTTPLGYLVSGIGAASFLIYGLLDLVWHSIYGFDAVLSTPSHVALFLSISITMIGTVIVFAAAREQRWGRVGVVLATPILMLFAPIPVNALNNFTLPVNPVVVGIVFFSPLLLLIGAGVLQRAGAAVAIAVTLGTLQAALWWFSPWAAKVYAASIGLPLRDGLIPSPPKLPSGAPMFLIVAAVAVEVLFWLSRTRGLDPRKLTLLAGVLTGLIVGLTLPVQQGLTDPTSPLSSTDVVILGLLGMPLGALAGFLAARFTVMLHALAPVRKEL
;
A
#
# COMPACT_ATOMS: atom_id res chain seq x y z
N MET A 1 -56.16 23.08 33.82
CA MET A 1 -56.33 23.02 32.33
C MET A 1 -55.14 22.23 31.83
N ASP A 2 -55.24 20.87 31.80
CA ASP A 2 -54.17 19.96 31.46
C ASP A 2 -54.18 19.69 29.95
N ILE A 3 -53.09 20.06 29.27
CA ILE A 3 -52.88 19.80 27.82
C ILE A 3 -52.41 18.36 27.69
N PRO A 4 -53.07 17.48 26.97
CA PRO A 4 -52.63 16.09 26.79
C PRO A 4 -51.41 16.07 25.84
N VAL A 5 -50.24 15.62 26.33
CA VAL A 5 -49.06 15.35 25.54
C VAL A 5 -49.36 14.09 24.71
N ALA A 6 -49.45 14.25 23.39
CA ALA A 6 -49.57 13.15 22.45
C ALA A 6 -48.31 12.23 22.51
N ARG A 7 -48.52 10.99 22.91
CA ARG A 7 -47.46 9.95 22.81
C ARG A 7 -47.16 9.68 21.34
N VAL A 8 -45.95 10.07 20.89
CA VAL A 8 -45.39 9.65 19.62
C VAL A 8 -45.19 8.12 19.67
N PRO A 9 -45.74 7.35 18.72
CA PRO A 9 -45.53 5.90 18.70
C PRO A 9 -44.03 5.65 18.46
N SER A 10 -43.37 4.96 19.36
CA SER A 10 -42.04 4.42 19.19
C SER A 10 -42.06 3.33 18.15
N GLY A 11 -42.07 3.69 16.88
CA GLY A 11 -41.84 2.75 15.79
C GLY A 11 -40.48 2.15 15.94
N ARG A 12 -40.39 0.90 16.43
CA ARG A 12 -39.16 0.12 16.34
C ARG A 12 -38.76 0.07 14.86
N VAL A 13 -37.76 0.84 14.51
CA VAL A 13 -37.08 0.66 13.22
C VAL A 13 -36.46 -0.74 13.29
N ARG A 14 -37.12 -1.71 12.65
CA ARG A 14 -36.57 -3.06 12.46
C ARG A 14 -35.25 -2.89 11.77
N GLU A 15 -34.15 -3.05 12.50
CA GLU A 15 -32.81 -3.19 11.92
C GLU A 15 -32.89 -4.39 10.95
N ARG A 16 -32.94 -4.06 9.66
CA ARG A 16 -32.75 -5.07 8.62
C ARG A 16 -31.31 -5.54 8.76
N THR A 17 -31.09 -6.76 9.21
CA THR A 17 -29.84 -7.48 9.11
C THR A 17 -29.23 -7.21 7.72
N PRO A 18 -27.94 -6.90 7.63
CA PRO A 18 -27.33 -6.66 6.32
C PRO A 18 -27.61 -7.88 5.45
N HIS A 19 -28.21 -7.66 4.29
CA HIS A 19 -28.48 -8.75 3.36
C HIS A 19 -27.15 -9.48 3.11
N VAL A 20 -27.10 -10.78 3.37
CA VAL A 20 -25.93 -11.65 3.20
C VAL A 20 -25.24 -11.40 1.86
N GLY A 21 -26.02 -11.13 0.80
CA GLY A 21 -25.49 -10.75 -0.51
C GLY A 21 -24.65 -9.47 -0.56
N ALA A 22 -25.00 -8.43 0.23
CA ALA A 22 -24.20 -7.20 0.25
C ALA A 22 -22.83 -7.40 0.92
N ALA A 23 -22.76 -8.26 1.94
CA ALA A 23 -21.51 -8.60 2.61
C ALA A 23 -20.57 -9.38 1.67
N ILE A 24 -21.09 -10.35 0.94
CA ILE A 24 -20.32 -11.14 -0.04
C ILE A 24 -19.77 -10.24 -1.15
N VAL A 25 -20.61 -9.37 -1.71
CA VAL A 25 -20.18 -8.47 -2.80
C VAL A 25 -19.16 -7.44 -2.31
N GLY A 26 -19.35 -6.86 -1.12
CA GLY A 26 -18.38 -5.93 -0.53
C GLY A 26 -17.01 -6.58 -0.29
N GLN A 27 -17.00 -7.81 0.23
CA GLN A 27 -15.80 -8.60 0.41
C GLN A 27 -15.14 -8.95 -0.93
N ALA A 28 -15.91 -9.41 -1.92
CA ALA A 28 -15.40 -9.77 -3.24
C ALA A 28 -14.76 -8.56 -3.94
N GLY A 29 -15.42 -7.38 -3.92
CA GLY A 29 -14.87 -6.14 -4.46
C GLY A 29 -13.55 -5.73 -3.81
N ALA A 30 -13.46 -5.84 -2.47
CA ALA A 30 -12.25 -5.53 -1.73
C ALA A 30 -11.07 -6.46 -2.10
N TYR A 31 -11.31 -7.77 -2.14
CA TYR A 31 -10.26 -8.70 -2.52
C TYR A 31 -9.91 -8.64 -4.02
N ALA A 32 -10.83 -8.25 -4.90
CA ALA A 32 -10.50 -8.01 -6.30
C ALA A 32 -9.53 -6.83 -6.48
N VAL A 33 -9.73 -5.72 -5.75
CA VAL A 33 -8.77 -4.59 -5.75
C VAL A 33 -7.43 -5.01 -5.16
N LEU A 34 -7.42 -5.77 -4.06
CA LEU A 34 -6.20 -6.29 -3.45
C LEU A 34 -5.44 -7.22 -4.40
N LEU A 35 -6.15 -8.12 -5.08
CA LEU A 35 -5.55 -9.02 -6.07
C LEU A 35 -4.93 -8.22 -7.22
N GLY A 36 -5.62 -7.18 -7.71
CA GLY A 36 -5.05 -6.27 -8.70
C GLY A 36 -3.78 -5.60 -8.23
N ALA A 37 -3.75 -5.09 -7.00
CA ALA A 37 -2.54 -4.50 -6.39
C ALA A 37 -1.40 -5.53 -6.25
N ALA A 38 -1.71 -6.76 -5.86
CA ALA A 38 -0.73 -7.84 -5.75
C ALA A 38 -0.15 -8.23 -7.12
N ILE A 39 -0.99 -8.36 -8.14
CA ILE A 39 -0.55 -8.64 -9.52
C ILE A 39 0.35 -7.52 -10.05
N SER A 40 -0.02 -6.24 -9.83
CA SER A 40 0.84 -5.11 -10.20
C SER A 40 2.19 -5.16 -9.48
N THR A 41 2.23 -5.58 -8.22
CA THR A 41 3.48 -5.73 -7.45
C THR A 41 4.36 -6.86 -7.99
N VAL A 42 3.76 -7.97 -8.39
CA VAL A 42 4.47 -9.07 -9.06
C VAL A 42 5.02 -8.60 -10.41
N GLY A 43 4.19 -7.88 -11.19
CA GLY A 43 4.59 -7.32 -12.49
C GLY A 43 5.81 -6.41 -12.40
N ILE A 44 5.79 -5.41 -11.51
CA ILE A 44 6.93 -4.48 -11.36
C ILE A 44 8.17 -5.18 -10.80
N SER A 45 8.02 -6.16 -9.89
CA SER A 45 9.16 -6.90 -9.37
C SER A 45 9.83 -7.74 -10.46
N TRP A 46 9.03 -8.35 -11.32
CA TRP A 46 9.53 -9.09 -12.49
C TRP A 46 10.16 -8.14 -13.51
N ASP A 47 9.54 -7.01 -13.77
CA ASP A 47 10.00 -6.01 -14.73
C ASP A 47 11.37 -5.45 -14.37
N VAL A 48 11.57 -5.04 -13.12
CA VAL A 48 12.87 -4.59 -12.62
C VAL A 48 13.94 -5.67 -12.79
N GLU A 49 13.59 -6.93 -12.57
CA GLU A 49 14.50 -8.05 -12.75
C GLU A 49 14.77 -8.34 -14.23
N TRP A 50 13.75 -8.21 -15.09
CA TRP A 50 13.88 -8.33 -16.53
C TRP A 50 14.89 -7.31 -17.08
N HIS A 51 14.76 -6.06 -16.70
CA HIS A 51 15.69 -5.01 -17.10
C HIS A 51 17.13 -5.25 -16.61
N ARG A 52 17.30 -5.89 -15.46
CA ARG A 52 18.61 -6.25 -14.94
C ARG A 52 19.22 -7.44 -15.68
N ASP A 53 18.47 -8.51 -15.89
CA ASP A 53 19.00 -9.78 -16.33
C ASP A 53 18.98 -9.97 -17.85
N VAL A 54 18.04 -9.32 -18.56
CA VAL A 54 17.84 -9.48 -20.01
C VAL A 54 18.00 -8.16 -20.74
N GLY A 55 17.21 -7.16 -20.43
CA GLY A 55 17.35 -5.79 -20.89
C GLY A 55 16.37 -5.34 -21.97
N PRO A 56 16.37 -5.89 -23.20
CA PRO A 56 15.48 -5.42 -24.26
C PRO A 56 14.02 -5.61 -23.89
N ASP A 57 13.22 -4.56 -24.04
CA ASP A 57 11.80 -4.67 -23.82
C ASP A 57 10.96 -3.80 -24.78
N THR A 58 9.67 -3.93 -24.70
CA THR A 58 8.66 -3.14 -25.40
C THR A 58 7.51 -2.86 -24.44
N PHE A 59 6.65 -1.93 -24.82
CA PHE A 59 5.42 -1.68 -24.07
C PHE A 59 4.57 -2.94 -23.78
N PHE A 60 4.67 -3.97 -24.64
CA PHE A 60 3.93 -5.23 -24.52
C PHE A 60 4.78 -6.40 -23.98
N THR A 61 5.95 -6.14 -23.43
CA THR A 61 6.74 -7.17 -22.75
C THR A 61 5.93 -7.79 -21.60
N LEU A 62 6.02 -9.10 -21.40
CA LEU A 62 5.14 -9.82 -20.48
C LEU A 62 5.11 -9.29 -19.04
N PRO A 63 6.23 -8.88 -18.41
CA PRO A 63 6.20 -8.20 -17.12
C PRO A 63 5.30 -6.96 -17.10
N HIS A 64 5.35 -6.12 -18.15
CA HIS A 64 4.50 -4.95 -18.31
C HIS A 64 3.01 -5.35 -18.42
N LEU A 65 2.69 -6.39 -19.20
CA LEU A 65 1.31 -6.88 -19.32
C LEU A 65 0.75 -7.38 -18.00
N VAL A 66 1.59 -8.02 -17.17
CA VAL A 66 1.21 -8.42 -15.81
C VAL A 66 0.96 -7.19 -14.93
N LEU A 67 1.85 -6.19 -14.97
CA LEU A 67 1.68 -4.92 -14.25
C LEU A 67 0.36 -4.22 -14.65
N TYR A 68 0.08 -4.13 -15.95
CA TYR A 68 -1.13 -3.49 -16.50
C TYR A 68 -2.40 -4.26 -16.15
N SER A 69 -2.36 -5.60 -16.20
CA SER A 69 -3.50 -6.44 -15.86
C SER A 69 -3.93 -6.27 -14.39
N GLY A 70 -2.96 -6.09 -13.49
CA GLY A 70 -3.23 -5.79 -12.09
C GLY A 70 -3.95 -4.45 -11.90
N SER A 71 -3.46 -3.40 -12.56
CA SER A 71 -4.08 -2.08 -12.54
C SER A 71 -5.48 -2.09 -13.18
N ALA A 72 -5.65 -2.83 -14.29
CA ALA A 72 -6.95 -2.99 -14.95
C ALA A 72 -7.96 -3.71 -14.03
N LEU A 73 -7.55 -4.79 -13.37
CA LEU A 73 -8.40 -5.52 -12.43
C LEU A 73 -8.85 -4.62 -11.27
N ALA A 74 -7.92 -3.87 -10.67
CA ALA A 74 -8.25 -2.92 -9.59
C ALA A 74 -9.21 -1.82 -10.07
N GLY A 75 -9.01 -1.30 -11.28
CA GLY A 75 -9.88 -0.30 -11.90
C GLY A 75 -11.29 -0.84 -12.17
N ILE A 76 -11.40 -2.02 -12.78
CA ILE A 76 -12.70 -2.67 -13.06
C ILE A 76 -13.44 -2.97 -11.76
N ALA A 77 -12.74 -3.51 -10.74
CA ALA A 77 -13.35 -3.77 -9.45
C ALA A 77 -13.84 -2.48 -8.77
N SER A 78 -13.04 -1.41 -8.82
CA SER A 78 -13.42 -0.10 -8.28
C SER A 78 -14.65 0.46 -9.02
N LEU A 79 -14.67 0.41 -10.36
CA LEU A 79 -15.81 0.86 -11.17
C LEU A 79 -17.07 0.06 -10.84
N ALA A 80 -16.97 -1.27 -10.74
CA ALA A 80 -18.10 -2.12 -10.39
C ALA A 80 -18.70 -1.73 -9.02
N MET A 81 -17.84 -1.42 -8.03
CA MET A 81 -18.30 -0.98 -6.71
C MET A 81 -18.91 0.43 -6.73
N VAL A 82 -18.41 1.34 -7.58
CA VAL A 82 -19.03 2.66 -7.83
C VAL A 82 -20.43 2.51 -8.42
N LEU A 83 -20.58 1.68 -9.46
CA LEU A 83 -21.88 1.46 -10.13
C LEU A 83 -22.88 0.78 -9.20
N LEU A 84 -22.45 -0.22 -8.42
CA LEU A 84 -23.27 -0.89 -7.42
C LEU A 84 -23.75 0.09 -6.35
N SER A 85 -22.85 0.87 -5.77
CA SER A 85 -23.17 1.84 -4.73
C SER A 85 -24.13 2.91 -5.23
N THR A 86 -23.94 3.37 -6.48
CA THR A 86 -24.85 4.28 -7.14
C THR A 86 -26.23 3.67 -7.33
N SER A 87 -26.30 2.41 -7.79
CA SER A 87 -27.57 1.67 -7.94
C SER A 87 -28.29 1.48 -6.59
N MET A 88 -27.54 1.12 -5.55
CA MET A 88 -28.11 1.01 -4.19
C MET A 88 -28.73 2.32 -3.73
N GLN A 89 -28.02 3.43 -3.91
CA GLN A 89 -28.53 4.74 -3.50
C GLN A 89 -29.76 5.16 -4.31
N ARG A 90 -29.75 4.96 -5.64
CA ARG A 90 -30.92 5.26 -6.49
C ARG A 90 -32.14 4.43 -6.13
N ALA A 91 -31.94 3.22 -5.62
CA ALA A 91 -32.99 2.34 -5.10
C ALA A 91 -33.40 2.67 -3.64
N GLY A 92 -32.96 3.79 -3.08
CA GLY A 92 -33.24 4.19 -1.69
C GLY A 92 -32.59 3.29 -0.64
N ARG A 93 -31.62 2.45 -1.01
CA ARG A 93 -30.89 1.56 -0.10
C ARG A 93 -29.61 2.25 0.39
N PRO A 94 -29.34 2.28 1.70
CA PRO A 94 -28.11 2.87 2.22
C PRO A 94 -26.87 2.08 1.77
N VAL A 95 -25.81 2.79 1.42
CA VAL A 95 -24.49 2.20 1.19
C VAL A 95 -23.75 2.13 2.53
N PRO A 96 -23.50 0.93 3.08
CA PRO A 96 -22.86 0.82 4.38
C PRO A 96 -21.40 1.30 4.33
N PRO A 97 -20.92 2.08 5.33
CA PRO A 97 -19.53 2.57 5.36
C PRO A 97 -18.47 1.45 5.32
N TRP A 98 -18.76 0.27 5.87
CA TRP A 98 -17.84 -0.87 5.80
C TRP A 98 -17.61 -1.43 4.38
N MET A 99 -18.41 -1.02 3.39
CA MET A 99 -18.21 -1.38 1.97
C MET A 99 -17.09 -0.57 1.30
N GLY A 100 -16.20 0.06 2.04
CA GLY A 100 -15.05 0.78 1.48
C GLY A 100 -14.96 2.24 1.91
N GLY A 101 -15.59 2.61 3.02
CA GLY A 101 -15.57 3.95 3.61
C GLY A 101 -16.87 4.72 3.39
N THR A 102 -16.92 5.93 3.95
CA THR A 102 -18.06 6.84 3.81
C THR A 102 -18.40 7.04 2.32
N PRO A 103 -19.67 6.85 1.92
CA PRO A 103 -20.08 7.12 0.54
C PRO A 103 -20.05 8.63 0.23
N VAL A 104 -19.41 8.98 -0.87
CA VAL A 104 -19.32 10.35 -1.37
C VAL A 104 -20.04 10.47 -2.72
N ARG A 105 -20.62 11.64 -2.99
CA ARG A 105 -21.24 11.97 -4.27
C ARG A 105 -20.23 12.67 -5.16
N VAL A 106 -20.09 12.17 -6.39
CA VAL A 106 -19.15 12.72 -7.39
C VAL A 106 -19.87 13.12 -8.66
N PHE A 107 -19.25 14.00 -9.45
CA PHE A 107 -19.79 14.53 -10.70
C PHE A 107 -21.21 15.12 -10.53
N GLY A 108 -21.35 16.06 -9.59
CA GLY A 108 -22.66 16.69 -9.33
C GLY A 108 -23.72 15.74 -8.75
N GLY A 109 -23.32 14.58 -8.20
CA GLY A 109 -24.22 13.58 -7.62
C GLY A 109 -24.68 12.50 -8.61
N ILE A 110 -24.10 12.45 -9.82
CA ILE A 110 -24.40 11.39 -10.81
C ILE A 110 -24.03 10.03 -10.25
N PHE A 111 -22.89 9.93 -9.56
CA PHE A 111 -22.42 8.71 -8.94
C PHE A 111 -22.28 8.88 -7.42
N THR A 112 -22.47 7.75 -6.72
CA THR A 112 -22.17 7.61 -5.29
C THR A 112 -21.18 6.47 -5.15
N THR A 113 -20.06 6.74 -4.46
CA THR A 113 -19.00 5.77 -4.31
C THR A 113 -18.43 5.77 -2.90
N PRO A 114 -18.14 4.61 -2.31
CA PRO A 114 -17.33 4.54 -1.11
C PRO A 114 -15.94 5.13 -1.36
N LEU A 115 -15.42 5.91 -0.42
CA LEU A 115 -14.20 6.71 -0.59
C LEU A 115 -12.98 5.88 -1.02
N GLY A 116 -12.80 4.68 -0.46
CA GLY A 116 -11.67 3.81 -0.82
C GLY A 116 -11.68 3.39 -2.29
N TYR A 117 -12.85 3.07 -2.83
CA TYR A 117 -12.99 2.73 -4.26
C TYR A 117 -12.88 3.96 -5.17
N LEU A 118 -13.25 5.15 -4.67
CA LEU A 118 -12.99 6.39 -5.40
C LEU A 118 -11.48 6.60 -5.56
N VAL A 119 -10.75 6.51 -4.46
CA VAL A 119 -9.28 6.70 -4.47
C VAL A 119 -8.60 5.64 -5.34
N SER A 120 -8.96 4.35 -5.16
CA SER A 120 -8.41 3.28 -5.97
C SER A 120 -8.75 3.43 -7.46
N GLY A 121 -10.00 3.80 -7.78
CA GLY A 121 -10.45 4.01 -9.16
C GLY A 121 -9.76 5.20 -9.83
N ILE A 122 -9.53 6.30 -9.10
CA ILE A 122 -8.76 7.45 -9.60
C ILE A 122 -7.32 7.02 -9.92
N GLY A 123 -6.66 6.27 -9.02
CA GLY A 123 -5.33 5.74 -9.28
C GLY A 123 -5.29 4.87 -10.54
N ALA A 124 -6.20 3.91 -10.67
CA ALA A 124 -6.25 3.04 -11.84
C ALA A 124 -6.58 3.79 -13.14
N ALA A 125 -7.47 4.79 -13.12
CA ALA A 125 -7.76 5.63 -14.27
C ALA A 125 -6.55 6.51 -14.65
N SER A 126 -5.86 7.08 -13.67
CA SER A 126 -4.63 7.84 -13.90
C SER A 126 -3.54 6.97 -14.51
N PHE A 127 -3.43 5.71 -14.08
CA PHE A 127 -2.49 4.74 -14.65
C PHE A 127 -2.72 4.54 -16.15
N LEU A 128 -3.97 4.47 -16.62
CA LEU A 128 -4.25 4.35 -18.05
C LEU A 128 -3.76 5.58 -18.83
N ILE A 129 -3.98 6.78 -18.28
CA ILE A 129 -3.55 8.03 -18.91
C ILE A 129 -2.03 8.11 -18.97
N TYR A 130 -1.35 7.84 -17.85
CA TYR A 130 0.10 7.92 -17.79
C TYR A 130 0.79 6.77 -18.53
N GLY A 131 0.13 5.59 -18.65
CA GLY A 131 0.61 4.51 -19.52
C GLY A 131 0.62 4.91 -20.99
N LEU A 132 -0.41 5.63 -21.46
CA LEU A 132 -0.41 6.19 -22.82
C LEU A 132 0.65 7.28 -23.00
N LEU A 133 0.88 8.13 -21.99
CA LEU A 133 1.93 9.14 -22.03
C LEU A 133 3.33 8.48 -22.01
N ASP A 134 3.48 7.38 -21.32
CA ASP A 134 4.71 6.60 -21.27
C ASP A 134 5.02 5.97 -22.64
N LEU A 135 4.00 5.40 -23.31
CA LEU A 135 4.12 4.91 -24.68
C LEU A 135 4.57 6.05 -25.66
N VAL A 136 3.99 7.25 -25.53
CA VAL A 136 4.40 8.42 -26.32
C VAL A 136 5.83 8.84 -25.99
N TRP A 137 6.20 8.86 -24.68
CA TRP A 137 7.56 9.19 -24.24
C TRP A 137 8.59 8.27 -24.88
N HIS A 138 8.36 6.96 -24.80
CA HIS A 138 9.25 5.97 -25.41
C HIS A 138 9.28 6.00 -26.93
N SER A 139 8.21 6.43 -27.59
CA SER A 139 8.22 6.64 -29.05
C SER A 139 9.11 7.79 -29.50
N ILE A 140 9.34 8.79 -28.63
CA ILE A 140 10.15 10.00 -28.92
C ILE A 140 11.59 9.79 -28.47
N TYR A 141 11.80 9.28 -27.25
CA TYR A 141 13.12 9.22 -26.60
C TYR A 141 13.75 7.83 -26.60
N GLY A 142 13.03 6.81 -27.08
CA GLY A 142 13.45 5.41 -27.02
C GLY A 142 13.10 4.74 -25.69
N PHE A 143 13.17 3.42 -25.66
CA PHE A 143 12.99 2.65 -24.44
C PHE A 143 14.21 2.77 -23.53
N ASP A 144 13.97 3.10 -22.28
CA ASP A 144 14.99 3.15 -21.26
C ASP A 144 14.49 2.48 -19.95
N ALA A 145 15.41 2.03 -19.11
CA ALA A 145 15.15 1.46 -17.80
C ALA A 145 15.22 2.51 -16.67
N VAL A 146 15.13 3.80 -17.00
CA VAL A 146 15.29 4.89 -16.03
C VAL A 146 13.98 5.17 -15.33
N LEU A 147 13.86 4.76 -14.07
CA LEU A 147 12.64 4.90 -13.26
C LEU A 147 12.31 6.34 -12.84
N SER A 148 13.22 7.31 -13.07
CA SER A 148 13.04 8.73 -12.71
C SER A 148 12.48 9.59 -13.84
N THR A 149 12.06 9.00 -14.97
CA THR A 149 11.38 9.76 -16.02
C THR A 149 10.00 10.24 -15.56
N PRO A 150 9.50 11.38 -16.06
CA PRO A 150 8.20 11.91 -15.65
C PRO A 150 7.04 10.93 -15.84
N SER A 151 7.05 10.16 -16.94
CA SER A 151 6.03 9.15 -17.23
C SER A 151 6.05 8.00 -16.23
N HIS A 152 7.21 7.42 -15.95
CA HIS A 152 7.36 6.36 -14.96
C HIS A 152 6.98 6.82 -13.54
N VAL A 153 7.42 8.01 -13.11
CA VAL A 153 7.04 8.57 -11.81
C VAL A 153 5.53 8.71 -11.68
N ALA A 154 4.86 9.20 -12.74
CA ALA A 154 3.42 9.37 -12.74
C ALA A 154 2.68 8.01 -12.74
N LEU A 155 3.20 6.99 -13.46
CA LEU A 155 2.70 5.62 -13.39
C LEU A 155 2.79 5.05 -11.97
N PHE A 156 3.94 5.17 -11.32
CA PHE A 156 4.14 4.65 -9.96
C PHE A 156 3.31 5.37 -8.91
N LEU A 157 3.12 6.70 -9.04
CA LEU A 157 2.19 7.45 -8.21
C LEU A 157 0.75 6.93 -8.39
N SER A 158 0.33 6.66 -9.61
CA SER A 158 -1.01 6.14 -9.92
C SER A 158 -1.26 4.79 -9.26
N ILE A 159 -0.29 3.88 -9.32
CA ILE A 159 -0.37 2.59 -8.63
C ILE A 159 -0.37 2.78 -7.10
N SER A 160 0.47 3.66 -6.57
CA SER A 160 0.48 3.97 -5.14
C SER A 160 -0.87 4.49 -4.66
N ILE A 161 -1.54 5.36 -5.44
CA ILE A 161 -2.90 5.86 -5.13
C ILE A 161 -3.91 4.70 -5.16
N THR A 162 -3.82 3.79 -6.13
CA THR A 162 -4.66 2.58 -6.17
C THR A 162 -4.49 1.73 -4.90
N MET A 163 -3.26 1.54 -4.44
CA MET A 163 -2.95 0.77 -3.23
C MET A 163 -3.39 1.49 -1.95
N ILE A 164 -3.26 2.81 -1.87
CA ILE A 164 -3.82 3.61 -0.77
C ILE A 164 -5.34 3.42 -0.70
N GLY A 165 -6.04 3.49 -1.83
CA GLY A 165 -7.47 3.21 -1.91
C GLY A 165 -7.81 1.81 -1.39
N THR A 166 -7.00 0.81 -1.73
CA THR A 166 -7.14 -0.57 -1.25
C THR A 166 -7.02 -0.66 0.28
N VAL A 167 -6.02 -0.01 0.88
CA VAL A 167 -5.87 0.06 2.35
C VAL A 167 -7.09 0.74 2.98
N ILE A 168 -7.61 1.82 2.40
CA ILE A 168 -8.81 2.52 2.88
C ILE A 168 -10.03 1.58 2.85
N VAL A 169 -10.21 0.80 1.78
CA VAL A 169 -11.33 -0.17 1.66
C VAL A 169 -11.31 -1.15 2.81
N PHE A 170 -10.16 -1.75 3.11
CA PHE A 170 -10.04 -2.71 4.19
C PHE A 170 -10.08 -2.07 5.59
N ALA A 171 -9.51 -0.88 5.76
CA ALA A 171 -9.59 -0.13 7.02
C ALA A 171 -11.03 0.21 7.38
N ALA A 172 -11.88 0.53 6.41
CA ALA A 172 -13.31 0.75 6.61
C ALA A 172 -14.03 -0.51 7.11
N ALA A 173 -13.55 -1.70 6.74
CA ALA A 173 -14.11 -2.99 7.14
C ALA A 173 -13.38 -3.63 8.34
N ARG A 174 -12.55 -2.89 9.08
CA ARG A 174 -11.68 -3.41 10.17
C ARG A 174 -12.41 -4.19 11.27
N GLU A 175 -13.69 -3.92 11.49
CA GLU A 175 -14.50 -4.67 12.47
C GLU A 175 -14.83 -6.09 11.98
N GLN A 176 -14.79 -6.31 10.69
CA GLN A 176 -15.02 -7.61 10.08
C GLN A 176 -13.69 -8.40 9.97
N ARG A 177 -13.76 -9.73 10.07
CA ARG A 177 -12.57 -10.59 9.98
C ARG A 177 -11.83 -10.38 8.64
N TRP A 178 -12.58 -10.36 7.54
CA TRP A 178 -11.99 -10.19 6.21
C TRP A 178 -11.33 -8.80 6.02
N GLY A 179 -11.91 -7.74 6.63
CA GLY A 179 -11.32 -6.41 6.60
C GLY A 179 -9.98 -6.35 7.33
N ARG A 180 -9.88 -6.99 8.51
CA ARG A 180 -8.61 -7.09 9.26
C ARG A 180 -7.54 -7.84 8.49
N VAL A 181 -7.89 -8.99 7.92
CA VAL A 181 -6.98 -9.76 7.05
C VAL A 181 -6.52 -8.90 5.88
N GLY A 182 -7.45 -8.17 5.25
CA GLY A 182 -7.13 -7.28 4.15
C GLY A 182 -6.17 -6.14 4.52
N VAL A 183 -6.28 -5.53 5.71
CA VAL A 183 -5.29 -4.54 6.18
C VAL A 183 -3.91 -5.16 6.31
N VAL A 184 -3.81 -6.37 6.90
CA VAL A 184 -2.54 -7.09 7.04
C VAL A 184 -1.89 -7.40 5.69
N LEU A 185 -2.70 -7.74 4.68
CA LEU A 185 -2.20 -8.07 3.33
C LEU A 185 -1.90 -6.83 2.48
N ALA A 186 -2.76 -5.79 2.52
CA ALA A 186 -2.62 -4.61 1.68
C ALA A 186 -1.49 -3.68 2.13
N THR A 187 -1.25 -3.54 3.44
CA THR A 187 -0.23 -2.64 3.97
C THR A 187 1.19 -2.98 3.49
N PRO A 188 1.66 -4.24 3.49
CA PRO A 188 2.97 -4.62 2.95
C PRO A 188 3.11 -4.36 1.45
N ILE A 189 2.05 -4.58 0.67
CA ILE A 189 2.04 -4.28 -0.77
C ILE A 189 2.28 -2.78 -1.00
N LEU A 190 1.56 -1.92 -0.30
CA LEU A 190 1.79 -0.47 -0.36
C LEU A 190 3.18 -0.09 0.15
N MET A 191 3.70 -0.78 1.17
CA MET A 191 5.03 -0.52 1.74
C MET A 191 6.16 -0.81 0.73
N LEU A 192 6.03 -1.84 -0.10
CA LEU A 192 6.96 -2.12 -1.19
C LEU A 192 6.90 -1.03 -2.27
N PHE A 193 5.73 -0.48 -2.53
CA PHE A 193 5.51 0.41 -3.65
C PHE A 193 5.72 1.89 -3.32
N ALA A 194 5.35 2.34 -2.11
CA ALA A 194 5.35 3.75 -1.72
C ALA A 194 6.70 4.48 -1.89
N PRO A 195 7.88 3.84 -1.72
CA PRO A 195 9.17 4.48 -1.95
C PRO A 195 9.52 4.65 -3.45
N ILE A 196 8.90 3.90 -4.37
CA ILE A 196 9.30 3.90 -5.79
C ILE A 196 9.15 5.28 -6.44
N PRO A 197 8.05 6.04 -6.26
CA PRO A 197 7.93 7.39 -6.81
C PRO A 197 9.01 8.37 -6.34
N VAL A 198 9.67 8.09 -5.21
CA VAL A 198 10.77 8.93 -4.70
C VAL A 198 11.97 8.90 -5.64
N ASN A 199 12.06 7.94 -6.58
CA ASN A 199 13.05 7.94 -7.66
C ASN A 199 13.06 9.25 -8.48
N ALA A 200 11.97 10.00 -8.53
CA ALA A 200 11.93 11.33 -9.14
C ALA A 200 13.03 12.25 -8.60
N LEU A 201 13.42 12.08 -7.34
CA LEU A 201 14.46 12.89 -6.69
C LEU A 201 15.88 12.47 -7.06
N ASN A 202 16.08 11.32 -7.73
CA ASN A 202 17.39 10.90 -8.22
C ASN A 202 17.92 11.80 -9.36
N ASN A 203 17.06 12.62 -9.95
CA ASN A 203 17.47 13.66 -10.91
C ASN A 203 18.21 14.85 -10.25
N PHE A 204 18.25 14.91 -8.92
CA PHE A 204 18.95 15.92 -8.15
C PHE A 204 20.16 15.31 -7.45
N THR A 205 21.26 16.08 -7.37
CA THR A 205 22.44 15.67 -6.59
C THR A 205 22.15 15.85 -5.11
N LEU A 206 21.84 14.76 -4.44
CA LEU A 206 21.55 14.73 -3.00
C LEU A 206 22.63 13.96 -2.25
N PRO A 207 22.93 14.32 -0.99
CA PRO A 207 23.97 13.67 -0.20
C PRO A 207 23.62 12.24 0.22
N VAL A 208 22.33 11.85 0.15
CA VAL A 208 21.82 10.52 0.50
C VAL A 208 20.86 10.08 -0.61
N ASN A 209 20.85 8.79 -0.90
CA ASN A 209 19.91 8.23 -1.87
C ASN A 209 18.45 8.49 -1.43
N PRO A 210 17.65 9.24 -2.20
CA PRO A 210 16.31 9.64 -1.80
C PRO A 210 15.35 8.45 -1.64
N VAL A 211 15.52 7.36 -2.40
CA VAL A 211 14.68 6.16 -2.27
C VAL A 211 14.91 5.50 -0.93
N VAL A 212 16.17 5.43 -0.47
CA VAL A 212 16.52 4.90 0.86
C VAL A 212 15.87 5.75 1.95
N VAL A 213 15.92 7.07 1.84
CA VAL A 213 15.22 7.99 2.76
C VAL A 213 13.70 7.74 2.73
N GLY A 214 13.14 7.52 1.54
CA GLY A 214 11.73 7.14 1.38
C GLY A 214 11.39 5.85 2.11
N ILE A 215 12.22 4.82 1.99
CA ILE A 215 12.02 3.54 2.70
C ILE A 215 12.05 3.75 4.22
N VAL A 216 13.02 4.52 4.73
CA VAL A 216 13.16 4.84 6.16
C VAL A 216 11.96 5.62 6.70
N PHE A 217 11.28 6.41 5.85
CA PHE A 217 10.06 7.14 6.21
C PHE A 217 8.77 6.33 6.05
N PHE A 218 8.55 5.70 4.88
CA PHE A 218 7.29 5.01 4.59
C PHE A 218 7.12 3.71 5.38
N SER A 219 8.21 3.01 5.72
CA SER A 219 8.10 1.75 6.48
C SER A 219 7.55 1.97 7.90
N PRO A 220 8.07 2.91 8.71
CA PRO A 220 7.45 3.26 9.98
C PRO A 220 6.02 3.78 9.83
N LEU A 221 5.79 4.68 8.87
CA LEU A 221 4.47 5.27 8.64
C LEU A 221 3.40 4.21 8.42
N LEU A 222 3.63 3.32 7.47
CA LEU A 222 2.64 2.32 7.06
C LEU A 222 2.49 1.20 8.10
N LEU A 223 3.57 0.78 8.76
CA LEU A 223 3.51 -0.16 9.86
C LEU A 223 2.62 0.37 11.00
N LEU A 224 2.83 1.63 11.40
CA LEU A 224 2.07 2.26 12.48
C LEU A 224 0.63 2.55 12.09
N ILE A 225 0.35 2.93 10.83
CA ILE A 225 -1.04 3.08 10.34
C ILE A 225 -1.75 1.73 10.40
N GLY A 226 -1.16 0.67 9.86
CA GLY A 226 -1.78 -0.66 9.84
C GLY A 226 -2.04 -1.19 11.25
N ALA A 227 -1.05 -1.12 12.15
CA ALA A 227 -1.19 -1.53 13.54
C ALA A 227 -2.21 -0.65 14.30
N GLY A 228 -2.20 0.66 14.05
CA GLY A 228 -3.14 1.62 14.64
C GLY A 228 -4.58 1.42 14.18
N VAL A 229 -4.79 1.07 12.90
CA VAL A 229 -6.12 0.73 12.36
C VAL A 229 -6.67 -0.53 12.99
N LEU A 230 -5.83 -1.56 13.14
CA LEU A 230 -6.25 -2.86 13.69
C LEU A 230 -6.44 -2.82 15.21
N GLN A 231 -5.65 -2.05 15.94
CA GLN A 231 -5.67 -1.92 17.41
C GLN A 231 -5.65 -3.26 18.16
N ARG A 232 -5.01 -4.29 17.60
CA ARG A 232 -4.93 -5.64 18.14
C ARG A 232 -3.50 -6.03 18.42
N ALA A 233 -3.31 -6.84 19.46
CA ALA A 233 -2.00 -7.43 19.73
C ALA A 233 -1.56 -8.31 18.55
N GLY A 234 -0.28 -8.21 18.20
CA GLY A 234 0.32 -8.94 17.08
C GLY A 234 0.09 -8.32 15.70
N ALA A 235 -0.64 -7.19 15.60
CA ALA A 235 -0.95 -6.56 14.30
C ALA A 235 0.30 -6.10 13.55
N ALA A 236 1.24 -5.42 14.23
CA ALA A 236 2.49 -4.98 13.63
C ALA A 236 3.35 -6.15 13.18
N VAL A 237 3.45 -7.19 14.02
CA VAL A 237 4.17 -8.43 13.70
C VAL A 237 3.54 -9.13 12.49
N ALA A 238 2.21 -9.24 12.42
CA ALA A 238 1.53 -9.85 11.29
C ALA A 238 1.81 -9.12 9.97
N ILE A 239 1.83 -7.77 9.98
CA ILE A 239 2.20 -6.95 8.82
C ILE A 239 3.66 -7.19 8.41
N ALA A 240 4.59 -7.20 9.36
CA ALA A 240 6.01 -7.44 9.07
C ALA A 240 6.28 -8.86 8.56
N VAL A 241 5.61 -9.87 9.11
CA VAL A 241 5.68 -11.27 8.61
C VAL A 241 5.12 -11.37 7.20
N THR A 242 3.99 -10.70 6.92
CA THR A 242 3.42 -10.67 5.56
C THR A 242 4.37 -10.00 4.58
N LEU A 243 5.04 -8.90 4.97
CA LEU A 243 6.08 -8.28 4.14
C LEU A 243 7.22 -9.26 3.85
N GLY A 244 7.77 -9.91 4.89
CA GLY A 244 8.84 -10.88 4.71
C GLY A 244 8.43 -12.07 3.83
N THR A 245 7.20 -12.55 3.94
CA THR A 245 6.65 -13.60 3.07
C THR A 245 6.55 -13.14 1.62
N LEU A 246 6.06 -11.93 1.40
CA LEU A 246 5.97 -11.33 0.07
C LEU A 246 7.38 -11.12 -0.54
N GLN A 247 8.34 -10.62 0.26
CA GLN A 247 9.74 -10.49 -0.16
C GLN A 247 10.33 -11.84 -0.57
N ALA A 248 10.15 -12.88 0.24
CA ALA A 248 10.65 -14.22 -0.06
C ALA A 248 10.04 -14.79 -1.35
N ALA A 249 8.73 -14.61 -1.55
CA ALA A 249 8.04 -15.03 -2.76
C ALA A 249 8.57 -14.32 -4.02
N LEU A 250 8.73 -12.99 -3.96
CA LEU A 250 9.24 -12.19 -5.07
C LEU A 250 10.74 -12.44 -5.32
N TRP A 251 11.50 -12.72 -4.27
CA TRP A 251 12.93 -13.06 -4.37
C TRP A 251 13.17 -14.33 -5.19
N TRP A 252 12.30 -15.31 -5.01
CA TRP A 252 12.34 -16.54 -5.82
C TRP A 252 11.73 -16.32 -7.21
N PHE A 253 10.53 -15.69 -7.26
CA PHE A 253 9.74 -15.60 -8.48
C PHE A 253 10.40 -14.74 -9.57
N SER A 254 10.90 -13.53 -9.23
CA SER A 254 11.31 -12.57 -10.25
C SER A 254 12.48 -13.04 -11.11
N PRO A 255 13.59 -13.60 -10.55
CA PRO A 255 14.68 -14.10 -11.39
C PRO A 255 14.29 -15.38 -12.12
N TRP A 256 13.44 -16.22 -11.53
CA TRP A 256 12.93 -17.41 -12.21
C TRP A 256 12.09 -17.02 -13.42
N ALA A 257 11.14 -16.10 -13.27
CA ALA A 257 10.25 -15.65 -14.32
C ALA A 257 11.01 -14.93 -15.45
N ALA A 258 12.01 -14.10 -15.12
CA ALA A 258 12.85 -13.44 -16.11
C ALA A 258 13.60 -14.44 -16.98
N LYS A 259 14.23 -15.47 -16.38
CA LYS A 259 14.96 -16.51 -17.11
C LYS A 259 14.05 -17.39 -17.98
N VAL A 260 12.90 -17.81 -17.44
CA VAL A 260 11.95 -18.65 -18.16
C VAL A 260 11.36 -17.90 -19.36
N TYR A 261 10.99 -16.65 -19.17
CA TYR A 261 10.44 -15.83 -20.25
C TYR A 261 11.51 -15.53 -21.31
N ALA A 262 12.74 -15.14 -20.94
CA ALA A 262 13.84 -14.94 -21.88
C ALA A 262 14.09 -16.18 -22.75
N ALA A 263 14.19 -17.36 -22.13
CA ALA A 263 14.35 -18.61 -22.85
C ALA A 263 13.19 -18.92 -23.80
N SER A 264 11.96 -18.59 -23.41
CA SER A 264 10.76 -18.84 -24.24
C SER A 264 10.68 -18.01 -25.51
N ILE A 265 11.32 -16.83 -25.52
CA ILE A 265 11.35 -15.91 -26.67
C ILE A 265 12.73 -15.86 -27.34
N GLY A 266 13.66 -16.75 -26.94
CA GLY A 266 14.98 -16.88 -27.55
C GLY A 266 15.95 -15.74 -27.24
N LEU A 267 15.75 -14.97 -26.16
CA LEU A 267 16.67 -13.93 -25.73
C LEU A 267 17.72 -14.48 -24.75
N PRO A 268 19.00 -14.11 -24.92
CA PRO A 268 20.06 -14.45 -23.98
C PRO A 268 19.95 -13.60 -22.72
N LEU A 269 20.47 -14.09 -21.61
CA LEU A 269 20.76 -13.25 -20.44
C LEU A 269 21.96 -12.33 -20.76
N ARG A 270 22.02 -11.19 -20.09
CA ARG A 270 23.14 -10.24 -20.24
C ARG A 270 24.47 -10.90 -19.82
N ASP A 271 25.53 -10.58 -20.55
CA ASP A 271 26.88 -10.98 -20.19
C ASP A 271 27.36 -10.25 -18.93
N GLY A 272 28.20 -10.92 -18.14
CA GLY A 272 28.81 -10.33 -16.96
C GLY A 272 27.87 -10.07 -15.79
N LEU A 273 26.70 -10.74 -15.73
CA LEU A 273 25.79 -10.62 -14.59
C LEU A 273 26.49 -11.05 -13.29
N ILE A 274 26.52 -10.12 -12.34
CA ILE A 274 26.95 -10.41 -10.97
C ILE A 274 25.74 -11.02 -10.22
N PRO A 275 25.84 -12.23 -9.68
CA PRO A 275 24.78 -12.81 -8.88
C PRO A 275 24.43 -11.89 -7.71
N SER A 276 23.24 -11.38 -7.70
CA SER A 276 22.71 -10.50 -6.63
C SER A 276 21.23 -10.75 -6.45
N PRO A 277 20.69 -10.49 -5.24
CA PRO A 277 19.25 -10.58 -4.99
C PRO A 277 18.43 -9.64 -5.87
N PRO A 278 17.16 -9.98 -6.15
CA PRO A 278 16.23 -9.11 -6.87
C PRO A 278 16.08 -7.75 -6.19
N LYS A 279 16.20 -6.67 -6.96
CA LYS A 279 16.28 -5.29 -6.42
C LYS A 279 15.02 -4.85 -5.65
N LEU A 280 13.82 -5.16 -6.15
CA LEU A 280 12.60 -4.70 -5.49
C LEU A 280 12.39 -5.36 -4.12
N PRO A 281 12.38 -6.71 -3.97
CA PRO A 281 12.21 -7.31 -2.66
C PRO A 281 13.38 -7.04 -1.71
N SER A 282 14.63 -6.97 -2.21
CA SER A 282 15.79 -6.66 -1.37
C SER A 282 15.87 -5.19 -0.95
N GLY A 283 15.19 -4.29 -1.64
CA GLY A 283 15.07 -2.87 -1.26
C GLY A 283 14.17 -2.65 -0.03
N ALA A 284 13.20 -3.51 0.23
CA ALA A 284 12.34 -3.35 1.40
C ALA A 284 13.03 -3.85 2.68
N PRO A 285 12.72 -3.27 3.86
CA PRO A 285 13.44 -3.56 5.11
C PRO A 285 13.18 -4.99 5.61
N MET A 286 14.16 -5.88 5.51
CA MET A 286 14.08 -7.27 5.97
C MET A 286 14.02 -7.37 7.51
N PHE A 287 14.62 -6.41 8.20
CA PHE A 287 14.65 -6.36 9.67
C PHE A 287 13.42 -5.64 10.27
N LEU A 288 12.38 -5.38 9.47
CA LEU A 288 11.17 -4.71 9.95
C LEU A 288 10.49 -5.49 11.09
N ILE A 289 10.70 -6.80 11.16
CA ILE A 289 10.17 -7.63 12.25
C ILE A 289 10.67 -7.17 13.63
N VAL A 290 11.92 -6.71 13.74
CA VAL A 290 12.50 -6.19 15.00
C VAL A 290 11.76 -4.92 15.42
N ALA A 291 11.54 -4.01 14.45
CA ALA A 291 10.77 -2.79 14.69
C ALA A 291 9.31 -3.10 15.05
N ALA A 292 8.70 -4.09 14.40
CA ALA A 292 7.33 -4.51 14.68
C ALA A 292 7.17 -5.04 16.11
N VAL A 293 8.12 -5.84 16.60
CA VAL A 293 8.13 -6.30 17.99
C VAL A 293 8.26 -5.12 18.96
N ALA A 294 9.13 -4.15 18.68
CA ALA A 294 9.24 -2.94 19.51
C ALA A 294 7.91 -2.14 19.55
N VAL A 295 7.22 -2.01 18.42
CA VAL A 295 5.89 -1.39 18.31
C VAL A 295 4.86 -2.13 19.18
N GLU A 296 4.84 -3.47 19.12
CA GLU A 296 3.91 -4.27 19.93
C GLU A 296 4.17 -4.10 21.43
N VAL A 297 5.42 -4.08 21.85
CA VAL A 297 5.79 -3.84 23.25
C VAL A 297 5.31 -2.47 23.72
N LEU A 298 5.52 -1.42 22.92
CA LEU A 298 5.04 -0.07 23.25
C LEU A 298 3.51 0.00 23.31
N PHE A 299 2.81 -0.62 22.38
CA PHE A 299 1.35 -0.66 22.39
C PHE A 299 0.81 -1.52 23.54
N TRP A 300 1.50 -2.58 23.93
CA TRP A 300 1.18 -3.34 25.13
C TRP A 300 1.36 -2.49 26.39
N LEU A 301 2.47 -1.76 26.53
CA LEU A 301 2.71 -0.84 27.64
C LEU A 301 1.64 0.27 27.69
N SER A 302 1.20 0.81 26.54
CA SER A 302 0.11 1.78 26.49
C SER A 302 -1.16 1.22 27.14
N ARG A 303 -1.53 0.02 26.75
CA ARG A 303 -2.77 -0.63 27.22
C ARG A 303 -2.70 -1.01 28.70
N THR A 304 -1.55 -1.50 29.17
CA THR A 304 -1.41 -2.03 30.54
C THR A 304 -1.11 -0.94 31.58
N ARG A 305 -0.42 0.15 31.18
CA ARG A 305 -0.01 1.21 32.10
C ARG A 305 -0.78 2.53 31.89
N GLY A 306 -1.77 2.57 31.00
CA GLY A 306 -2.57 3.76 30.72
C GLY A 306 -1.76 4.94 30.18
N LEU A 307 -0.64 4.68 29.48
CA LEU A 307 0.21 5.72 28.92
C LEU A 307 -0.47 6.34 27.69
N ASP A 308 -0.18 7.61 27.46
CA ASP A 308 -0.78 8.37 26.34
C ASP A 308 -0.46 7.69 24.97
N PRO A 309 -1.49 7.19 24.26
CA PRO A 309 -1.29 6.50 22.99
C PRO A 309 -0.59 7.35 21.93
N ARG A 310 -0.80 8.68 21.94
CA ARG A 310 -0.19 9.58 20.94
C ARG A 310 1.31 9.70 21.14
N LYS A 311 1.75 9.87 22.40
CA LYS A 311 3.18 9.93 22.75
C LYS A 311 3.88 8.62 22.42
N LEU A 312 3.21 7.50 22.69
CA LEU A 312 3.77 6.18 22.39
C LEU A 312 3.80 5.87 20.89
N THR A 313 2.82 6.33 20.11
CA THR A 313 2.88 6.21 18.64
C THR A 313 4.03 7.06 18.08
N LEU A 314 4.28 8.24 18.63
CA LEU A 314 5.43 9.06 18.25
C LEU A 314 6.75 8.33 18.58
N LEU A 315 6.88 7.82 19.79
CA LEU A 315 8.06 7.05 20.22
C LEU A 315 8.26 5.78 19.37
N ALA A 316 7.17 5.07 19.08
CA ALA A 316 7.20 3.91 18.19
C ALA A 316 7.70 4.29 16.80
N GLY A 317 7.31 5.46 16.29
CA GLY A 317 7.83 6.01 15.04
C GLY A 317 9.33 6.26 15.11
N VAL A 318 9.81 6.96 16.14
CA VAL A 318 11.24 7.22 16.34
C VAL A 318 12.05 5.92 16.39
N LEU A 319 11.60 4.93 17.19
CA LEU A 319 12.30 3.66 17.33
C LEU A 319 12.27 2.86 16.01
N THR A 320 11.15 2.81 15.33
CA THR A 320 11.05 2.11 14.03
C THR A 320 11.93 2.78 12.99
N GLY A 321 11.92 4.12 12.91
CA GLY A 321 12.77 4.88 11.99
C GLY A 321 14.26 4.66 12.27
N LEU A 322 14.65 4.67 13.55
CA LEU A 322 16.04 4.35 13.97
C LEU A 322 16.43 2.92 13.57
N ILE A 323 15.60 1.92 13.88
CA ILE A 323 15.88 0.52 13.55
C ILE A 323 16.01 0.33 12.04
N VAL A 324 15.08 0.86 11.25
CA VAL A 324 15.13 0.76 9.79
C VAL A 324 16.34 1.53 9.25
N GLY A 325 16.61 2.74 9.74
CA GLY A 325 17.75 3.56 9.33
C GLY A 325 19.11 2.90 9.62
N LEU A 326 19.25 2.19 10.74
CA LEU A 326 20.47 1.45 11.08
C LEU A 326 20.61 0.15 10.29
N THR A 327 19.51 -0.58 10.08
CA THR A 327 19.55 -1.93 9.51
C THR A 327 19.52 -1.94 7.98
N LEU A 328 18.92 -0.93 7.32
CA LEU A 328 18.80 -0.90 5.88
C LEU A 328 20.15 -0.80 5.16
N PRO A 329 21.11 0.07 5.55
CA PRO A 329 22.44 0.07 4.93
C PRO A 329 23.21 -1.24 5.15
N VAL A 330 23.06 -1.85 6.31
CA VAL A 330 23.66 -3.17 6.61
C VAL A 330 23.08 -4.22 5.65
N GLN A 331 21.76 -4.23 5.49
CA GLN A 331 21.08 -5.11 4.53
C GLN A 331 21.58 -4.88 3.11
N GLN A 332 21.69 -3.63 2.66
CA GLN A 332 22.19 -3.29 1.32
C GLN A 332 23.63 -3.79 1.10
N GLY A 333 24.52 -3.57 2.05
CA GLY A 333 25.88 -4.10 1.98
C GLY A 333 25.96 -5.63 1.95
N LEU A 334 24.97 -6.34 2.49
CA LEU A 334 24.88 -7.81 2.44
C LEU A 334 24.23 -8.33 1.15
N THR A 335 23.35 -7.54 0.54
CA THR A 335 22.55 -7.98 -0.61
C THR A 335 23.01 -7.38 -1.94
N ASP A 336 23.81 -6.31 -1.94
CA ASP A 336 24.33 -5.70 -3.14
C ASP A 336 25.87 -5.73 -3.13
N PRO A 337 26.50 -6.66 -3.87
CA PRO A 337 27.97 -6.78 -3.91
C PRO A 337 28.65 -5.55 -4.51
N THR A 338 27.91 -4.67 -5.22
CA THR A 338 28.41 -3.42 -5.80
C THR A 338 28.33 -2.24 -4.85
N SER A 339 27.63 -2.40 -3.71
CA SER A 339 27.43 -1.35 -2.70
C SER A 339 28.01 -1.81 -1.35
N PRO A 340 29.32 -1.61 -1.13
CA PRO A 340 29.97 -2.05 0.12
C PRO A 340 29.35 -1.34 1.32
N LEU A 341 29.29 -2.05 2.46
CA LEU A 341 28.80 -1.49 3.71
C LEU A 341 29.64 -0.26 4.12
N SER A 342 28.96 0.90 4.22
CA SER A 342 29.52 2.14 4.72
C SER A 342 29.09 2.39 6.15
N SER A 343 30.02 2.46 7.09
CA SER A 343 29.72 2.85 8.48
C SER A 343 29.14 4.27 8.57
N THR A 344 29.55 5.15 7.67
CA THR A 344 29.03 6.51 7.56
C THR A 344 27.54 6.51 7.20
N ASP A 345 27.13 5.68 6.22
CA ASP A 345 25.71 5.58 5.82
C ASP A 345 24.86 5.00 6.93
N VAL A 346 25.35 4.02 7.70
CA VAL A 346 24.68 3.47 8.88
C VAL A 346 24.41 4.57 9.90
N VAL A 347 25.41 5.40 10.21
CA VAL A 347 25.27 6.49 11.18
C VAL A 347 24.32 7.57 10.66
N ILE A 348 24.52 8.02 9.43
CA ILE A 348 23.68 9.09 8.83
C ILE A 348 22.22 8.64 8.75
N LEU A 349 21.95 7.46 8.23
CA LEU A 349 20.58 6.96 8.08
C LEU A 349 19.94 6.60 9.42
N GLY A 350 20.72 6.13 10.39
CA GLY A 350 20.24 5.94 11.75
C GLY A 350 19.82 7.25 12.42
N LEU A 351 20.65 8.30 12.28
CA LEU A 351 20.33 9.64 12.80
C LEU A 351 19.14 10.29 12.06
N LEU A 352 19.06 10.17 10.74
CA LEU A 352 17.92 10.64 9.94
C LEU A 352 16.64 9.84 10.23
N GLY A 353 16.79 8.56 10.54
CA GLY A 353 15.67 7.68 10.86
C GLY A 353 14.86 8.14 12.08
N MET A 354 15.48 8.77 13.06
CA MET A 354 14.77 9.28 14.25
C MET A 354 13.77 10.40 13.90
N PRO A 355 14.15 11.54 13.28
CA PRO A 355 13.20 12.60 12.95
C PRO A 355 12.20 12.16 11.87
N LEU A 356 12.61 11.36 10.88
CA LEU A 356 11.70 10.80 9.88
C LEU A 356 10.67 9.86 10.53
N GLY A 357 11.12 9.03 11.45
CA GLY A 357 10.26 8.16 12.24
C GLY A 357 9.32 8.93 13.17
N ALA A 358 9.79 10.02 13.80
CA ALA A 358 8.93 10.92 14.58
C ALA A 358 7.81 11.52 13.72
N LEU A 359 8.16 12.02 12.52
CA LEU A 359 7.18 12.53 11.56
C LEU A 359 6.21 11.43 11.13
N ALA A 360 6.72 10.23 10.84
CA ALA A 360 5.92 9.07 10.48
C ALA A 360 4.94 8.69 11.62
N GLY A 361 5.39 8.67 12.86
CA GLY A 361 4.56 8.40 14.04
C GLY A 361 3.47 9.46 14.25
N PHE A 362 3.82 10.74 14.08
CA PHE A 362 2.87 11.84 14.14
C PHE A 362 1.78 11.71 13.05
N LEU A 363 2.18 11.48 11.82
CA LEU A 363 1.26 11.31 10.69
C LEU A 363 0.42 10.04 10.85
N ALA A 364 1.03 8.92 11.28
CA ALA A 364 0.31 7.66 11.51
C ALA A 364 -0.81 7.83 12.54
N ALA A 365 -0.57 8.56 13.63
CA ALA A 365 -1.61 8.86 14.62
C ALA A 365 -2.78 9.65 14.01
N ARG A 366 -2.49 10.60 13.12
CA ARG A 366 -3.52 11.39 12.41
C ARG A 366 -4.29 10.58 11.40
N PHE A 367 -3.58 9.84 10.54
CA PHE A 367 -4.21 9.00 9.52
C PHE A 367 -5.04 7.86 10.14
N THR A 368 -4.59 7.27 11.24
CA THR A 368 -5.38 6.27 11.97
C THR A 368 -6.72 6.83 12.44
N VAL A 369 -6.74 8.04 13.01
CA VAL A 369 -7.99 8.70 13.41
C VAL A 369 -8.89 8.96 12.21
N MET A 370 -8.34 9.45 11.10
CA MET A 370 -9.10 9.67 9.86
C MET A 370 -9.69 8.36 9.31
N LEU A 371 -8.90 7.28 9.27
CA LEU A 371 -9.37 5.98 8.81
C LEU A 371 -10.46 5.38 9.70
N HIS A 372 -10.38 5.59 11.01
CA HIS A 372 -11.45 5.20 11.93
C HIS A 372 -12.74 6.00 11.71
N ALA A 373 -12.63 7.28 11.36
CA ALA A 373 -13.80 8.14 11.08
C ALA A 373 -14.54 7.74 9.79
N LEU A 374 -13.89 7.05 8.84
CA LEU A 374 -14.51 6.62 7.58
C LEU A 374 -15.60 5.54 7.77
N ALA A 375 -15.52 4.76 8.83
CA ALA A 375 -16.53 3.79 9.22
C ALA A 375 -16.61 3.77 10.76
N PRO A 376 -17.31 4.75 11.36
CA PRO A 376 -17.45 4.82 12.80
C PRO A 376 -18.19 3.58 13.32
N VAL A 377 -17.64 2.98 14.38
CA VAL A 377 -18.32 1.91 15.11
C VAL A 377 -19.53 2.53 15.81
N ARG A 378 -20.74 2.07 15.52
CA ARG A 378 -21.89 2.41 16.35
C ARG A 378 -21.63 1.86 17.74
N LYS A 379 -21.40 2.74 18.71
CA LYS A 379 -21.54 2.36 20.11
C LYS A 379 -23.04 2.07 20.29
N GLU A 380 -23.37 0.83 20.55
CA GLU A 380 -24.68 0.50 21.12
C GLU A 380 -24.76 1.24 22.46
N LEU A 381 -25.68 2.21 22.54
CA LEU A 381 -26.04 2.91 23.77
C LEU A 381 -26.95 2.02 24.61
#